data_3453fc18bf66748c1f9aab37198e9705
#
_entry.id   3453fc18bf66748c1f9aab37198e9705
#
_cell.length_a   1.000
_cell.length_b   1.000
_cell.length_c   1.000
_cell.angle_alpha   90.00
_cell.angle_beta   90.00
_cell.angle_gamma   90.00
#
_symmetry.space_group_name_H-M   'P 1'
#
loop_
_entity.id
_entity.type
_entity.pdbx_description
1 polymer ?
#
loop_
_entity_poly.entity_id
_entity_poly.type
_entity_poly.pdbx_seq_one_letter_code
_entity_poly.pdbx_strand_id
1 'polypeptide(L)'
;LLMMMAQECNLIPGIFVHTIGDAHIYKNHVDGLKEQLTRSPRKLPNLQIAKKPFWELKFEDFIIENYEHEKFIKFISARSI
;
A
#
# COMPACT_ATOMS: atom_id res chain seq x y z
N LEU A 1 -3.18 -5.84 -6.24
CA LEU A 1 -3.41 -6.35 -7.61
C LEU A 1 -2.37 -7.38 -8.02
N LEU A 2 -1.07 -7.13 -7.78
CA LEU A 2 -0.01 -8.10 -8.11
C LEU A 2 -0.27 -9.46 -7.46
N MET A 3 -0.59 -9.48 -6.17
CA MET A 3 -0.86 -10.72 -5.44
C MET A 3 -2.13 -11.41 -5.93
N MET A 4 -3.16 -10.65 -6.30
CA MET A 4 -4.39 -11.20 -6.87
C MET A 4 -4.12 -11.92 -8.19
N MET A 5 -3.34 -11.31 -9.07
CA MET A 5 -2.99 -11.90 -10.36
C MET A 5 -2.10 -13.14 -10.19
N ALA A 6 -1.16 -13.09 -9.25
CA ALA A 6 -0.31 -14.23 -8.95
C ALA A 6 -1.14 -15.43 -8.46
N GLN A 7 -2.10 -15.18 -7.55
CA GLN A 7 -2.99 -16.23 -7.06
C GLN A 7 -3.83 -16.84 -8.18
N GLU A 8 -4.42 -16.01 -9.05
CA GLU A 8 -5.24 -16.47 -10.16
C GLU A 8 -4.44 -17.32 -11.14
N CYS A 9 -3.19 -16.96 -11.39
CA CYS A 9 -2.31 -17.66 -12.31
C CYS A 9 -1.48 -18.78 -11.66
N ASN A 10 -1.67 -19.04 -10.38
CA ASN A 10 -0.90 -20.01 -9.60
C ASN A 10 0.60 -19.74 -9.67
N LEU A 11 0.98 -18.49 -9.50
CA LEU A 11 2.36 -18.01 -9.54
C LEU A 11 2.75 -17.38 -8.22
N ILE A 12 4.06 -17.26 -7.98
CA ILE A 12 4.60 -16.55 -6.81
C ILE A 12 4.80 -15.08 -7.19
N PRO A 13 4.31 -14.12 -6.39
CA PRO A 13 4.54 -12.70 -6.66
C PRO A 13 6.04 -12.39 -6.71
N GLY A 14 6.46 -11.66 -7.74
CA GLY A 14 7.84 -11.22 -7.90
C GLY A 14 8.03 -9.77 -7.49
N ILE A 15 8.83 -9.05 -8.26
CA ILE A 15 9.15 -7.65 -8.00
C ILE A 15 8.02 -6.76 -8.50
N PHE A 16 7.58 -5.82 -7.63
CA PHE A 16 6.66 -4.76 -8.01
C PHE A 16 7.48 -3.50 -8.31
N VAL A 17 7.36 -2.96 -9.52
CA VAL A 17 8.04 -1.74 -9.92
C VAL A 17 7.02 -0.62 -10.04
N HIS A 18 7.20 0.42 -9.22
CA HIS A 18 6.31 1.58 -9.20
C HIS A 18 7.04 2.78 -9.81
N THR A 19 6.55 3.27 -10.94
CA THR A 19 7.12 4.43 -11.64
C THR A 19 6.12 5.58 -11.62
N ILE A 20 6.59 6.75 -11.19
CA ILE A 20 5.77 7.96 -11.15
C ILE A 20 6.30 8.93 -12.19
N GLY A 21 5.49 9.24 -13.22
CA GLY A 21 5.89 10.13 -14.31
C GLY A 21 5.97 11.61 -13.89
N ASP A 22 5.19 12.00 -12.89
CA ASP A 22 5.14 13.38 -12.40
C ASP A 22 5.11 13.36 -10.86
N ALA A 23 6.25 13.00 -10.27
CA ALA A 23 6.38 12.92 -8.82
C ALA A 23 6.54 14.32 -8.22
N HIS A 24 5.70 14.66 -7.24
CA HIS A 24 5.79 15.95 -6.57
C HIS A 24 5.27 15.86 -5.13
N ILE A 25 5.68 16.83 -4.32
CA ILE A 25 5.28 16.94 -2.92
C ILE A 25 4.60 18.30 -2.73
N TYR A 26 3.40 18.29 -2.16
CA TYR A 26 2.73 19.53 -1.82
C TYR A 26 3.48 20.25 -0.69
N LYS A 27 3.53 21.59 -0.76
CA LYS A 27 4.26 22.41 0.21
C LYS A 27 3.81 22.17 1.65
N ASN A 28 2.51 22.00 1.86
CA ASN A 28 1.95 21.76 3.19
C ASN A 28 2.14 20.31 3.69
N HIS A 29 2.79 19.46 2.90
CA HIS A 29 3.11 18.08 3.30
C HIS A 29 4.58 17.88 3.66
N VAL A 30 5.43 18.89 3.45
CA VAL A 30 6.89 18.75 3.63
C VAL A 30 7.24 18.35 5.07
N ASP A 31 6.66 19.01 6.07
CA ASP A 31 6.96 18.71 7.47
C ASP A 31 6.52 17.29 7.86
N GLY A 32 5.33 16.88 7.41
CA GLY A 32 4.86 15.52 7.65
C GLY A 32 5.75 14.45 7.00
N LEU A 33 6.25 14.71 5.81
CA LEU A 33 7.15 13.79 5.12
C LEU A 33 8.53 13.74 5.80
N LYS A 34 9.02 14.85 6.32
CA LYS A 34 10.26 14.86 7.12
C LYS A 34 10.11 14.01 8.37
N GLU A 35 8.98 14.09 9.06
CA GLU A 35 8.67 13.22 10.19
C GLU A 35 8.65 11.76 9.77
N GLN A 36 8.01 11.44 8.67
CA GLN A 36 7.96 10.08 8.13
C GLN A 36 9.36 9.53 7.86
N LEU A 37 10.25 10.35 7.30
CA LEU A 37 11.62 9.93 6.99
C LEU A 37 12.45 9.64 8.24
N THR A 38 12.07 10.12 9.41
CA THR A 38 12.76 9.79 10.67
C THR A 38 12.41 8.39 11.18
N ARG A 39 11.41 7.75 10.60
CA ARG A 39 10.92 6.45 11.04
C ARG A 39 11.66 5.31 10.35
N SER A 40 11.92 4.24 11.10
CA SER A 40 12.50 3.02 10.54
C SER A 40 11.40 2.11 10.01
N PRO A 41 11.59 1.49 8.84
CA PRO A 41 10.64 0.50 8.34
C PRO A 41 10.49 -0.65 9.33
N ARG A 42 9.28 -1.13 9.48
CA ARG A 42 8.97 -2.28 10.32
C ARG A 42 8.82 -3.53 9.46
N LYS A 43 8.63 -4.68 10.12
CA LYS A 43 8.38 -5.93 9.43
C LYS A 43 7.19 -5.80 8.48
N LEU A 44 7.31 -6.34 7.27
CA LEU A 44 6.24 -6.28 6.29
C LEU A 44 5.01 -7.06 6.78
N PRO A 45 3.80 -6.53 6.55
CA PRO A 45 2.58 -7.25 6.85
C PRO A 45 2.36 -8.42 5.89
N ASN A 46 1.49 -9.34 6.26
CA ASN A 46 1.04 -10.41 5.41
C ASN A 46 -0.34 -10.10 4.85
N LEU A 47 -0.55 -10.40 3.58
CA LEU A 47 -1.86 -10.28 2.95
C LEU A 47 -2.42 -11.67 2.69
N GLN A 48 -3.63 -11.92 3.24
CA GLN A 48 -4.40 -13.12 2.98
C GLN A 48 -5.50 -12.79 1.98
N ILE A 49 -5.57 -13.54 0.89
CA ILE A 49 -6.60 -13.39 -0.12
C ILE A 49 -7.38 -14.71 -0.20
N ALA A 50 -8.72 -14.65 -0.10
CA ALA A 50 -9.55 -15.83 -0.24
C ALA A 50 -9.30 -16.53 -1.58
N LYS A 51 -9.28 -17.86 -1.57
CA LYS A 51 -9.05 -18.66 -2.79
C LYS A 51 -10.31 -18.71 -3.64
N LYS A 52 -10.54 -17.67 -4.41
CA LYS A 52 -11.67 -17.52 -5.32
C LYS A 52 -11.17 -17.05 -6.69
N PRO A 53 -11.94 -17.27 -7.78
CA PRO A 53 -11.62 -16.65 -9.07
C PRO A 53 -11.50 -15.13 -8.93
N PHE A 54 -10.61 -14.53 -9.72
CA PHE A 54 -10.28 -13.10 -9.62
C PHE A 54 -11.54 -12.20 -9.62
N TRP A 55 -12.48 -12.46 -10.51
CA TRP A 55 -13.70 -11.66 -10.64
C TRP A 55 -14.75 -11.89 -9.55
N GLU A 56 -14.56 -12.86 -8.68
CA GLU A 56 -15.43 -13.10 -7.53
C GLU A 56 -14.89 -12.51 -6.24
N LEU A 57 -13.67 -11.93 -6.26
CA LEU A 57 -13.06 -11.33 -5.08
C LEU A 57 -13.77 -10.05 -4.69
N LYS A 58 -14.02 -9.90 -3.38
CA LYS A 58 -14.63 -8.72 -2.78
C LYS A 58 -13.69 -8.14 -1.74
N PHE A 59 -13.97 -6.93 -1.26
CA PHE A 59 -13.14 -6.27 -0.27
C PHE A 59 -12.91 -7.13 0.99
N GLU A 60 -13.94 -7.80 1.48
CA GLU A 60 -13.87 -8.64 2.67
C GLU A 60 -13.03 -9.91 2.49
N ASP A 61 -12.66 -10.26 1.26
CA ASP A 61 -11.80 -11.41 0.98
C ASP A 61 -10.32 -11.12 1.20
N PHE A 62 -9.97 -9.87 1.52
CA PHE A 62 -8.60 -9.41 1.76
C PHE A 62 -8.41 -9.15 3.25
N ILE A 63 -7.42 -9.82 3.85
CA ILE A 63 -7.09 -9.64 5.26
C ILE A 63 -5.61 -9.31 5.37
N ILE A 64 -5.30 -8.18 6.02
CA ILE A 64 -3.93 -7.79 6.31
C ILE A 64 -3.61 -8.21 7.75
N GLU A 65 -2.55 -9.01 7.93
CA GLU A 65 -2.11 -9.52 9.21
C GLU A 65 -0.73 -9.01 9.57
N ASN A 66 -0.44 -8.91 10.86
CA ASN A 66 0.87 -8.52 11.38
C ASN A 66 1.34 -7.17 10.85
N TYR A 67 0.43 -6.21 10.73
CA TYR A 67 0.75 -4.87 10.27
C TYR A 67 1.16 -3.99 11.45
N GLU A 68 2.47 -3.88 11.65
CA GLU A 68 3.06 -2.99 12.65
C GLU A 68 3.35 -1.64 11.99
N HIS A 69 2.88 -0.55 12.57
CA HIS A 69 3.05 0.79 12.03
C HIS A 69 3.19 1.84 13.11
N GLU A 70 3.73 2.99 12.75
CA GLU A 70 3.79 4.16 13.62
C GLU A 70 2.45 4.90 13.62
N LYS A 71 2.35 5.94 14.43
CA LYS A 71 1.18 6.81 14.47
C LYS A 71 0.85 7.36 13.11
N PHE A 72 -0.44 7.47 12.84
CA PHE A 72 -0.94 8.12 11.62
C PHE A 72 -0.51 9.58 11.54
N ILE A 73 -0.02 9.99 10.37
CA ILE A 73 0.28 11.39 10.06
C ILE A 73 -0.78 11.88 9.09
N LYS A 74 -1.56 12.89 9.51
CA LYS A 74 -2.61 13.44 8.64
C LYS A 74 -2.01 14.45 7.67
N PHE A 75 -2.27 14.25 6.38
CA PHE A 75 -1.93 15.19 5.32
C PHE A 75 -3.20 15.85 4.80
N ILE A 76 -3.24 17.18 4.86
CA ILE A 76 -4.39 17.93 4.36
C ILE A 76 -4.21 18.12 2.87
N SER A 77 -5.23 17.77 2.08
CA SER A 77 -5.18 17.95 0.63
C SER A 77 -5.10 19.44 0.27
N ALA A 78 -4.15 19.79 -0.58
CA ALA A 78 -4.03 21.16 -1.11
C ALA A 78 -5.04 21.42 -2.23
N ARG A 79 -5.70 20.40 -2.75
CA ARG A 79 -6.74 20.55 -3.78
C ARG A 79 -8.05 20.93 -3.12
N SER A 80 -8.61 22.02 -3.56
CA SER A 80 -10.00 22.33 -3.28
C SER A 80 -10.84 21.93 -4.49
N ILE A 81 -11.75 21.04 -4.28
CA ILE A 81 -12.67 20.60 -5.34
C ILE A 81 -14.06 20.86 -4.84
#